data_cb32a2fd3d9c4cb68cd5107a00430b58
#
_entry.id   cb32a2fd3d9c4cb68cd5107a00430b58
#
_cell.length_a   1.000
_cell.length_b   1.000
_cell.length_c   1.000
_cell.angle_alpha   90.00
_cell.angle_beta   90.00
_cell.angle_gamma   90.00
#
_symmetry.space_group_name_H-M   'P 1'
#
loop_
_entity.id
_entity.type
_entity.pdbx_description
1 polymer ?
#
loop_
_entity_poly.entity_id
_entity_poly.type
_entity_poly.pdbx_seq_one_letter_code
_entity_poly.pdbx_strand_id
1 'polypeptide(L)'
;MKFKNGVFYGRFQPFHKGHLKAVMMCMERCETLYVGIRNFETGMTFGIVGGITEFKKSAEENPFTFEERMRMIKESLIDAGADLKRVNIVPFPLEHPEKWYDYIPKDAVHFRIGVSDWDERKIKAFQDAGLQIETLPIYEKDVTAEEIRKLMAENKKWKELVPNGSAHVIEEIDGVNRIKMLIMSKRW
;
A
#
# COMPACT_ATOMS: atom_id res chain seq x y z
N MET A 1 -5.73 2.00 24.48
CA MET A 1 -5.25 3.39 24.34
C MET A 1 -5.11 3.65 22.85
N LYS A 2 -5.60 4.78 22.32
CA LYS A 2 -5.41 5.13 20.90
C LYS A 2 -4.16 6.00 20.74
N PHE A 3 -3.40 5.74 19.70
CA PHE A 3 -2.31 6.63 19.29
C PHE A 3 -2.88 7.91 18.68
N LYS A 4 -2.18 9.03 18.80
CA LYS A 4 -2.58 10.28 18.16
C LYS A 4 -2.47 10.16 16.64
N ASN A 5 -1.30 9.74 16.16
CA ASN A 5 -0.99 9.59 14.75
C ASN A 5 -0.54 8.16 14.45
N GLY A 6 -1.03 7.60 13.36
CA GLY A 6 -0.59 6.32 12.85
C GLY A 6 -0.20 6.41 11.38
N VAL A 7 0.70 5.56 10.92
CA VAL A 7 1.01 5.42 9.50
C VAL A 7 0.97 3.95 9.09
N PHE A 8 0.28 3.68 8.00
CA PHE A 8 0.27 2.40 7.31
C PHE A 8 0.63 2.63 5.85
N TYR A 9 1.59 1.90 5.32
CA TYR A 9 2.08 2.15 3.97
C TYR A 9 2.21 0.88 3.13
N GLY A 10 2.00 1.06 1.84
CA GLY A 10 2.06 -0.02 0.86
C GLY A 10 2.22 0.49 -0.56
N ARG A 11 2.45 -0.43 -1.51
CA ARG A 11 2.46 -0.08 -2.93
C ARG A 11 1.05 0.10 -3.50
N PHE A 12 0.09 -0.69 -2.99
CA PHE A 12 -1.31 -0.64 -3.40
C PHE A 12 -1.52 -0.80 -4.92
N GLN A 13 -0.96 -1.85 -5.49
CA GLN A 13 -0.92 -2.11 -6.93
C GLN A 13 -1.69 -3.37 -7.37
N PRO A 14 -3.06 -3.41 -7.23
CA PRO A 14 -3.98 -2.39 -6.73
C PRO A 14 -4.19 -2.41 -5.21
N PHE A 15 -4.99 -1.46 -4.72
CA PHE A 15 -5.55 -1.53 -3.38
C PHE A 15 -6.62 -2.63 -3.32
N HIS A 16 -6.46 -3.62 -2.44
CA HIS A 16 -7.32 -4.80 -2.35
C HIS A 16 -7.95 -4.97 -0.97
N LYS A 17 -8.86 -5.93 -0.81
CA LYS A 17 -9.62 -6.15 0.43
C LYS A 17 -8.72 -6.35 1.65
N GLY A 18 -7.58 -7.04 1.51
CA GLY A 18 -6.61 -7.17 2.59
C GLY A 18 -6.01 -5.84 3.02
N HIS A 19 -5.73 -4.92 2.07
CA HIS A 19 -5.29 -3.57 2.41
C HIS A 19 -6.38 -2.77 3.11
N LEU A 20 -7.63 -2.85 2.65
CA LEU A 20 -8.76 -2.17 3.29
C LEU A 20 -8.92 -2.64 4.73
N LYS A 21 -8.89 -3.96 4.97
CA LYS A 21 -8.96 -4.53 6.32
C LYS A 21 -7.86 -3.97 7.23
N ALA A 22 -6.61 -3.91 6.74
CA ALA A 22 -5.50 -3.35 7.50
C ALA A 22 -5.70 -1.87 7.84
N VAL A 23 -6.12 -1.06 6.87
CA VAL A 23 -6.40 0.37 7.07
C VAL A 23 -7.48 0.56 8.12
N MET A 24 -8.58 -0.18 8.06
CA MET A 24 -9.65 -0.11 9.06
C MET A 24 -9.16 -0.50 10.45
N MET A 25 -8.34 -1.55 10.58
CA MET A 25 -7.72 -1.94 11.85
C MET A 25 -6.78 -0.86 12.41
N CYS A 26 -6.05 -0.13 11.55
CA CYS A 26 -5.22 1.00 11.97
C CYS A 26 -6.10 2.15 12.49
N MET A 27 -7.20 2.47 11.79
CA MET A 27 -8.13 3.53 12.19
C MET A 27 -8.79 3.29 13.56
N GLU A 28 -8.93 2.03 13.96
CA GLU A 28 -9.39 1.69 15.32
C GLU A 28 -8.36 2.05 16.40
N ARG A 29 -7.06 2.12 16.04
CA ARG A 29 -5.94 2.27 16.98
C ARG A 29 -5.33 3.66 17.04
N CYS A 30 -5.67 4.54 16.10
CA CYS A 30 -5.17 5.92 16.10
C CYS A 30 -6.31 6.93 15.88
N GLU A 31 -6.07 8.20 16.21
CA GLU A 31 -7.01 9.29 15.96
C GLU A 31 -6.92 9.74 14.50
N THR A 32 -5.70 9.90 13.99
CA THR A 32 -5.41 10.26 12.59
C THR A 32 -4.53 9.21 11.96
N LEU A 33 -4.92 8.71 10.79
CA LEU A 33 -4.15 7.73 10.02
C LEU A 33 -3.57 8.36 8.76
N TYR A 34 -2.29 8.12 8.54
CA TYR A 34 -1.58 8.43 7.30
C TYR A 34 -1.45 7.15 6.47
N VAL A 35 -2.09 7.11 5.31
CA VAL A 35 -1.95 6.00 4.36
C VAL A 35 -0.88 6.36 3.35
N GLY A 36 0.30 5.81 3.53
CA GLY A 36 1.49 6.11 2.74
C GLY A 36 1.57 5.28 1.46
N ILE A 37 1.53 5.92 0.30
CA ILE A 37 1.69 5.25 -1.00
C ILE A 37 3.18 5.23 -1.36
N ARG A 38 3.77 4.02 -1.38
CA ARG A 38 5.16 3.78 -1.80
C ARG A 38 5.26 3.77 -3.32
N ASN A 39 6.49 3.94 -3.83
CA ASN A 39 6.78 3.95 -5.27
C ASN A 39 5.78 4.87 -6.00
N PHE A 40 5.65 6.09 -5.50
CA PHE A 40 4.66 7.05 -6.00
C PHE A 40 5.08 7.70 -7.32
N GLU A 41 6.36 7.67 -7.65
CA GLU A 41 6.86 8.04 -8.97
C GLU A 41 6.63 6.89 -9.96
N THR A 42 6.20 7.22 -11.16
CA THR A 42 6.08 6.25 -12.25
C THR A 42 7.46 5.95 -12.82
N GLY A 43 7.81 4.67 -12.89
CA GLY A 43 9.10 4.23 -13.38
C GLY A 43 9.79 3.27 -12.42
N MET A 44 11.09 3.09 -12.64
CA MET A 44 11.87 2.15 -11.86
C MET A 44 12.47 2.85 -10.63
N THR A 45 12.05 2.43 -9.45
CA THR A 45 12.62 2.90 -8.19
C THR A 45 13.73 1.98 -7.69
N PHE A 46 14.85 2.58 -7.30
CA PHE A 46 15.91 1.93 -6.56
C PHE A 46 15.88 2.46 -5.13
N GLY A 47 16.12 1.59 -4.14
CA GLY A 47 16.22 2.07 -2.77
C GLY A 47 16.92 1.06 -1.86
N ILE A 48 17.54 1.58 -0.81
CA ILE A 48 18.09 0.80 0.30
C ILE A 48 17.32 1.21 1.56
N VAL A 49 16.67 0.25 2.20
CA VAL A 49 15.96 0.46 3.46
C VAL A 49 16.61 -0.40 4.54
N GLY A 50 17.15 0.23 5.59
CA GLY A 50 17.80 -0.50 6.68
C GLY A 50 18.96 -1.39 6.22
N GLY A 51 19.73 -0.96 5.22
CA GLY A 51 20.82 -1.75 4.63
C GLY A 51 20.38 -2.86 3.68
N ILE A 52 19.09 -2.98 3.38
CA ILE A 52 18.54 -3.99 2.48
C ILE A 52 18.21 -3.33 1.15
N THR A 53 18.83 -3.82 0.06
CA THR A 53 18.50 -3.36 -1.30
C THR A 53 17.10 -3.85 -1.66
N GLU A 54 16.15 -2.92 -1.86
CA GLU A 54 14.87 -3.24 -2.48
C GLU A 54 15.05 -3.30 -4.00
N PHE A 55 14.60 -4.41 -4.58
CA PHE A 55 14.71 -4.63 -6.01
C PHE A 55 13.90 -3.61 -6.81
N LYS A 56 14.43 -3.25 -7.96
CA LYS A 56 13.78 -2.51 -9.01
C LYS A 56 12.41 -3.11 -9.33
N LYS A 57 11.36 -2.32 -9.26
CA LYS A 57 10.01 -2.74 -9.61
C LYS A 57 9.70 -2.31 -11.04
N SER A 58 9.35 -3.27 -11.88
CA SER A 58 9.00 -3.02 -13.28
C SER A 58 7.65 -2.28 -13.42
N ALA A 59 7.37 -1.76 -14.61
CA ALA A 59 6.10 -1.10 -14.91
C ALA A 59 4.89 -2.02 -14.68
N GLU A 60 5.02 -3.30 -14.97
CA GLU A 60 3.94 -4.28 -14.73
C GLU A 60 3.71 -4.57 -13.23
N GLU A 61 4.71 -4.35 -12.38
CA GLU A 61 4.55 -4.43 -10.91
C GLU A 61 3.98 -3.15 -10.32
N ASN A 62 4.08 -2.02 -11.06
CA ASN A 62 3.58 -0.70 -10.68
C ASN A 62 2.74 -0.07 -11.81
N PRO A 63 1.65 -0.73 -12.25
CA PRO A 63 0.85 -0.27 -13.38
C PRO A 63 0.01 0.98 -13.09
N PHE A 64 -0.22 1.31 -11.81
CA PHE A 64 -1.09 2.40 -11.40
C PHE A 64 -0.28 3.58 -10.85
N THR A 65 -0.64 4.80 -11.30
CA THR A 65 -0.03 6.05 -10.84
C THR A 65 -0.35 6.33 -9.37
N PHE A 66 0.29 7.35 -8.79
CA PHE A 66 -0.04 7.79 -7.43
C PHE A 66 -1.50 8.23 -7.32
N GLU A 67 -1.97 9.04 -8.26
CA GLU A 67 -3.33 9.57 -8.27
C GLU A 67 -4.38 8.46 -8.35
N GLU A 68 -4.21 7.51 -9.27
CA GLU A 68 -5.12 6.37 -9.43
C GLU A 68 -5.20 5.52 -8.16
N ARG A 69 -4.08 5.26 -7.50
CA ARG A 69 -4.04 4.53 -6.22
C ARG A 69 -4.67 5.32 -5.07
N MET A 70 -4.44 6.62 -5.04
CA MET A 70 -5.08 7.52 -4.07
C MET A 70 -6.61 7.47 -4.23
N ARG A 71 -7.12 7.52 -5.47
CA ARG A 71 -8.55 7.36 -5.75
C ARG A 71 -9.07 6.00 -5.32
N MET A 72 -8.38 4.91 -5.67
CA MET A 72 -8.75 3.55 -5.23
C MET A 72 -8.90 3.47 -3.71
N ILE A 73 -7.94 4.02 -2.96
CA ILE A 73 -7.98 4.04 -1.49
C ILE A 73 -9.17 4.88 -1.01
N LYS A 74 -9.29 6.11 -1.50
CA LYS A 74 -10.33 7.05 -1.08
C LYS A 74 -11.73 6.52 -1.32
N GLU A 75 -12.03 6.05 -2.53
CA GLU A 75 -13.35 5.51 -2.89
C GLU A 75 -13.67 4.24 -2.09
N SER A 76 -12.67 3.36 -1.90
CA SER A 76 -12.85 2.16 -1.08
C SER A 76 -13.13 2.47 0.40
N LEU A 77 -12.54 3.52 0.94
CA LEU A 77 -12.79 3.96 2.31
C LEU A 77 -14.18 4.59 2.46
N ILE A 78 -14.63 5.35 1.47
CA ILE A 78 -16.01 5.89 1.42
C ILE A 78 -17.01 4.73 1.45
N ASP A 79 -16.85 3.74 0.58
CA ASP A 79 -17.73 2.57 0.51
C ASP A 79 -17.76 1.76 1.81
N ALA A 80 -16.64 1.76 2.53
CA ALA A 80 -16.53 1.11 3.83
C ALA A 80 -17.07 1.96 5.00
N GLY A 81 -17.60 3.16 4.75
CA GLY A 81 -18.12 4.07 5.77
C GLY A 81 -17.06 4.68 6.68
N ALA A 82 -15.81 4.77 6.22
CA ALA A 82 -14.72 5.35 7.00
C ALA A 82 -14.85 6.88 7.10
N ASP A 83 -14.51 7.43 8.26
CA ASP A 83 -14.42 8.89 8.44
C ASP A 83 -13.14 9.42 7.78
N LEU A 84 -13.27 9.95 6.58
CA LEU A 84 -12.17 10.50 5.80
C LEU A 84 -11.48 11.71 6.45
N LYS A 85 -12.12 12.40 7.40
CA LYS A 85 -11.47 13.49 8.14
C LYS A 85 -10.31 13.00 9.00
N ARG A 86 -10.28 11.70 9.27
CA ARG A 86 -9.24 11.03 10.05
C ARG A 86 -8.16 10.36 9.17
N VAL A 87 -8.25 10.48 7.84
CA VAL A 87 -7.34 9.79 6.93
C VAL A 87 -6.64 10.78 6.01
N ASN A 88 -5.32 10.75 6.01
CA ASN A 88 -4.47 11.49 5.07
C ASN A 88 -3.79 10.48 4.14
N ILE A 89 -4.03 10.57 2.84
CA ILE A 89 -3.35 9.74 1.85
C ILE A 89 -2.17 10.55 1.30
N VAL A 90 -0.96 10.03 1.49
CA VAL A 90 0.28 10.78 1.24
C VAL A 90 1.30 9.95 0.43
N PRO A 91 2.21 10.59 -0.31
CA PRO A 91 3.40 9.91 -0.80
C PRO A 91 4.24 9.40 0.39
N PHE A 92 4.87 8.23 0.24
CA PHE A 92 5.73 7.70 1.28
C PHE A 92 7.04 7.19 0.69
N PRO A 93 8.11 8.01 0.74
CA PRO A 93 9.43 7.64 0.23
C PRO A 93 10.15 6.70 1.21
N LEU A 94 9.75 5.42 1.25
CA LEU A 94 10.28 4.45 2.21
C LEU A 94 11.81 4.34 2.15
N GLU A 95 12.37 4.51 0.97
CA GLU A 95 13.80 4.44 0.67
C GLU A 95 14.58 5.68 1.15
N HIS A 96 13.87 6.74 1.57
CA HIS A 96 14.41 8.03 2.00
C HIS A 96 13.89 8.40 3.39
N PRO A 97 14.40 7.78 4.47
CA PRO A 97 13.92 8.03 5.83
C PRO A 97 14.03 9.50 6.26
N GLU A 98 15.01 10.21 5.74
CA GLU A 98 15.24 11.64 5.99
C GLU A 98 14.07 12.53 5.49
N LYS A 99 13.25 12.03 4.57
CA LYS A 99 12.08 12.73 3.99
C LYS A 99 10.74 12.31 4.59
N TRP A 100 10.70 11.31 5.48
CA TRP A 100 9.42 10.81 5.98
C TRP A 100 8.61 11.88 6.69
N TYR A 101 9.30 12.74 7.45
CA TYR A 101 8.65 13.78 8.24
C TYR A 101 8.18 15.00 7.44
N ASP A 102 8.43 15.02 6.14
CA ASP A 102 7.78 15.95 5.22
C ASP A 102 6.31 15.54 4.96
N TYR A 103 5.96 14.26 5.18
CA TYR A 103 4.67 13.67 4.87
C TYR A 103 3.88 13.16 6.08
N ILE A 104 4.56 12.81 7.16
CA ILE A 104 3.94 12.26 8.37
C ILE A 104 4.49 12.94 9.63
N PRO A 105 3.69 13.03 10.72
CA PRO A 105 4.19 13.53 12.01
C PRO A 105 5.29 12.65 12.58
N LYS A 106 6.22 13.27 13.32
CA LYS A 106 7.34 12.55 13.96
C LYS A 106 6.90 11.55 15.04
N ASP A 107 5.74 11.76 15.62
CA ASP A 107 5.12 10.90 16.64
C ASP A 107 4.19 9.83 16.05
N ALA A 108 4.18 9.67 14.73
CA ALA A 108 3.35 8.66 14.09
C ALA A 108 3.85 7.24 14.40
N VAL A 109 2.93 6.38 14.83
CA VAL A 109 3.20 4.95 15.04
C VAL A 109 3.12 4.21 13.72
N HIS A 110 4.14 3.45 13.38
CA HIS A 110 4.20 2.67 12.15
C HIS A 110 3.49 1.33 12.33
N PHE A 111 2.31 1.19 11.70
CA PHE A 111 1.57 -0.07 11.71
C PHE A 111 2.12 -1.06 10.69
N ARG A 112 2.29 -2.30 11.12
CA ARG A 112 2.72 -3.42 10.26
C ARG A 112 1.76 -4.59 10.43
N ILE A 113 1.56 -5.38 9.37
CA ILE A 113 0.77 -6.61 9.46
C ILE A 113 1.71 -7.77 9.59
N GLY A 114 1.50 -8.60 10.60
CA GLY A 114 2.10 -9.91 10.78
C GLY A 114 3.60 -9.99 10.52
N VAL A 115 4.26 -11.03 10.94
CA VAL A 115 5.72 -11.08 10.89
C VAL A 115 6.17 -12.36 10.24
N SER A 116 6.92 -12.24 9.13
CA SER A 116 7.87 -13.28 8.71
C SER A 116 9.23 -12.96 9.34
N ASP A 117 10.13 -13.94 9.44
CA ASP A 117 11.49 -13.75 9.97
C ASP A 117 12.26 -12.62 9.27
N TRP A 118 11.91 -12.34 8.02
CA TRP A 118 12.47 -11.25 7.25
C TRP A 118 11.90 -9.88 7.67
N ASP A 119 10.64 -9.85 8.07
CA ASP A 119 9.99 -8.65 8.61
C ASP A 119 10.53 -8.32 10.00
N GLU A 120 10.90 -9.30 10.83
CA GLU A 120 11.50 -9.08 12.16
C GLU A 120 12.79 -8.27 12.08
N ARG A 121 13.65 -8.57 11.12
CA ARG A 121 14.90 -7.83 10.91
C ARG A 121 14.64 -6.37 10.50
N LYS A 122 13.63 -6.12 9.67
CA LYS A 122 13.23 -4.75 9.30
C LYS A 122 12.62 -4.00 10.48
N ILE A 123 11.76 -4.68 11.25
CA ILE A 123 11.16 -4.09 12.46
C ILE A 123 12.24 -3.65 13.42
N LYS A 124 13.21 -4.53 13.69
CA LYS A 124 14.33 -4.21 14.57
C LYS A 124 15.14 -3.01 14.06
N ALA A 125 15.47 -2.98 12.78
CA ALA A 125 16.19 -1.85 12.18
C ALA A 125 15.43 -0.52 12.33
N PHE A 126 14.11 -0.53 12.19
CA PHE A 126 13.28 0.65 12.40
C PHE A 126 13.18 1.06 13.87
N GLN A 127 13.07 0.07 14.79
CA GLN A 127 13.09 0.35 16.23
C GLN A 127 14.44 0.90 16.68
N ASP A 128 15.54 0.34 16.17
CA ASP A 128 16.92 0.84 16.43
C ASP A 128 17.10 2.28 15.89
N ALA A 129 16.34 2.65 14.84
CA ALA A 129 16.25 4.02 14.34
C ALA A 129 15.29 4.93 15.14
N GLY A 130 14.75 4.44 16.27
CA GLY A 130 13.86 5.21 17.16
C GLY A 130 12.39 5.31 16.72
N LEU A 131 11.97 4.49 15.75
CA LEU A 131 10.58 4.48 15.28
C LEU A 131 9.70 3.64 16.21
N GLN A 132 8.52 4.16 16.55
CA GLN A 132 7.51 3.38 17.25
C GLN A 132 6.77 2.49 16.25
N ILE A 133 6.81 1.18 16.46
CA ILE A 133 6.16 0.19 15.59
C ILE A 133 5.10 -0.56 16.37
N GLU A 134 3.93 -0.70 15.77
CA GLU A 134 2.82 -1.51 16.25
C GLU A 134 2.51 -2.60 15.25
N THR A 135 2.54 -3.87 15.70
CA THR A 135 2.24 -5.01 14.85
C THR A 135 0.75 -5.34 14.94
N LEU A 136 0.07 -5.31 13.82
CA LEU A 136 -1.31 -5.75 13.69
C LEU A 136 -1.39 -7.28 13.65
N PRO A 137 -2.48 -7.89 14.14
CA PRO A 137 -2.69 -9.32 14.04
C PRO A 137 -2.57 -9.81 12.59
N ILE A 138 -1.95 -10.98 12.41
CA ILE A 138 -1.98 -11.67 11.13
C ILE A 138 -3.43 -12.05 10.84
N TYR A 139 -3.91 -11.67 9.68
CA TYR A 139 -5.10 -12.23 9.09
C TYR A 139 -4.70 -12.98 7.82
N GLU A 140 -5.43 -14.03 7.49
CA GLU A 140 -5.20 -14.74 6.24
C GLU A 140 -5.21 -13.72 5.09
N LYS A 141 -4.09 -13.66 4.37
CA LYS A 141 -4.04 -12.90 3.11
C LYS A 141 -4.74 -13.75 2.08
N ASP A 142 -6.01 -13.47 1.87
CA ASP A 142 -6.80 -14.18 0.87
C ASP A 142 -6.22 -14.04 -0.54
N VAL A 143 -5.39 -12.99 -0.79
CA VAL A 143 -4.82 -12.71 -2.12
C VAL A 143 -3.71 -11.67 -2.05
N THR A 144 -2.77 -11.74 -3.00
CA THR A 144 -1.75 -10.72 -3.23
C THR A 144 -2.11 -9.80 -4.39
N ALA A 145 -1.58 -8.58 -4.41
CA ALA A 145 -1.74 -7.67 -5.53
C ALA A 145 -1.20 -8.25 -6.86
N GLU A 146 -0.18 -9.10 -6.78
CA GLU A 146 0.38 -9.80 -7.94
C GLU A 146 -0.61 -10.81 -8.54
N GLU A 147 -1.23 -11.62 -7.69
CA GLU A 147 -2.28 -12.56 -8.12
C GLU A 147 -3.47 -11.84 -8.74
N ILE A 148 -3.89 -10.70 -8.17
CA ILE A 148 -4.96 -9.88 -8.74
C ILE A 148 -4.59 -9.39 -10.14
N ARG A 149 -3.38 -8.87 -10.34
CA ARG A 149 -2.91 -8.43 -11.66
C ARG A 149 -2.85 -9.58 -12.66
N LYS A 150 -2.46 -10.78 -12.22
CA LYS A 150 -2.48 -11.99 -13.07
C LYS A 150 -3.90 -12.34 -13.49
N LEU A 151 -4.85 -12.33 -12.55
CA LEU A 151 -6.27 -12.59 -12.86
C LEU A 151 -6.84 -11.55 -13.84
N MET A 152 -6.48 -10.27 -13.69
CA MET A 152 -6.85 -9.20 -14.64
C MET A 152 -6.31 -9.49 -16.04
N ALA A 153 -5.03 -9.85 -16.15
CA ALA A 153 -4.40 -10.16 -17.44
C ALA A 153 -5.06 -11.36 -18.13
N GLU A 154 -5.50 -12.35 -17.36
CA GLU A 154 -6.15 -13.59 -17.84
C GLU A 154 -7.67 -13.45 -18.03
N ASN A 155 -8.26 -12.27 -17.87
CA ASN A 155 -9.72 -12.04 -17.89
C ASN A 155 -10.49 -12.90 -16.88
N LYS A 156 -9.88 -13.25 -15.76
CA LYS A 156 -10.49 -14.01 -14.68
C LYS A 156 -11.18 -13.11 -13.66
N LYS A 157 -11.91 -13.71 -12.72
CA LYS A 157 -12.62 -12.99 -11.66
C LYS A 157 -11.61 -12.34 -10.68
N TRP A 158 -11.40 -11.04 -10.79
CA TRP A 158 -10.54 -10.24 -9.91
C TRP A 158 -11.32 -9.24 -9.05
N LYS A 159 -12.53 -8.83 -9.52
CA LYS A 159 -13.32 -7.79 -8.84
C LYS A 159 -13.71 -8.19 -7.41
N GLU A 160 -13.95 -9.48 -7.18
CA GLU A 160 -14.31 -10.02 -5.87
C GLU A 160 -13.17 -9.87 -4.83
N LEU A 161 -11.95 -9.61 -5.27
CA LEU A 161 -10.73 -9.52 -4.45
C LEU A 161 -10.36 -8.09 -4.06
N VAL A 162 -10.99 -7.11 -4.71
CA VAL A 162 -10.80 -5.68 -4.43
C VAL A 162 -12.07 -5.06 -3.85
N PRO A 163 -12.00 -3.94 -3.13
CA PRO A 163 -13.17 -3.15 -2.78
C PRO A 163 -13.86 -2.58 -4.03
N ASN A 164 -15.16 -2.27 -3.93
CA ASN A 164 -15.92 -1.71 -5.06
C ASN A 164 -15.32 -0.40 -5.58
N GLY A 165 -14.90 0.52 -4.71
CA GLY A 165 -14.24 1.76 -5.12
C GLY A 165 -12.94 1.50 -5.90
N SER A 166 -12.14 0.53 -5.50
CA SER A 166 -10.97 0.14 -6.31
C SER A 166 -11.36 -0.45 -7.66
N ALA A 167 -12.40 -1.30 -7.70
CA ALA A 167 -12.87 -1.89 -8.95
C ALA A 167 -13.38 -0.81 -9.91
N HIS A 168 -14.16 0.16 -9.40
CA HIS A 168 -14.67 1.29 -10.16
C HIS A 168 -13.53 2.10 -10.81
N VAL A 169 -12.54 2.52 -10.03
CA VAL A 169 -11.40 3.28 -10.55
C VAL A 169 -10.63 2.47 -11.61
N ILE A 170 -10.37 1.17 -11.36
CA ILE A 170 -9.65 0.32 -12.32
C ILE A 170 -10.39 0.21 -13.65
N GLU A 171 -11.72 0.13 -13.63
CA GLU A 171 -12.54 0.08 -14.85
C GLU A 171 -12.54 1.43 -15.58
N GLU A 172 -12.72 2.54 -14.86
CA GLU A 172 -12.74 3.89 -15.42
C GLU A 172 -11.45 4.24 -16.18
N ILE A 173 -10.29 3.83 -15.63
CA ILE A 173 -8.98 4.13 -16.24
C ILE A 173 -8.51 3.08 -17.24
N ASP A 174 -9.37 2.11 -17.59
CA ASP A 174 -9.02 0.96 -18.44
C ASP A 174 -7.80 0.17 -17.93
N GLY A 175 -7.70 0.04 -16.60
CA GLY A 175 -6.53 -0.54 -15.92
C GLY A 175 -6.26 -2.00 -16.27
N VAL A 176 -7.30 -2.78 -16.60
CA VAL A 176 -7.15 -4.18 -17.01
C VAL A 176 -6.40 -4.29 -18.33
N ASN A 177 -6.75 -3.49 -19.33
CA ASN A 177 -6.07 -3.50 -20.62
C ASN A 177 -4.63 -2.97 -20.48
N ARG A 178 -4.40 -1.95 -19.66
CA ARG A 178 -3.05 -1.47 -19.34
C ARG A 178 -2.16 -2.60 -18.79
N ILE A 179 -2.66 -3.39 -17.84
CA ILE A 179 -1.90 -4.53 -17.27
C ILE A 179 -1.59 -5.58 -18.35
N LYS A 180 -2.56 -5.92 -19.19
CA LYS A 180 -2.33 -6.85 -20.32
C LYS A 180 -1.22 -6.37 -21.23
N MET A 181 -1.27 -5.11 -21.65
CA MET A 181 -0.25 -4.52 -22.54
C MET A 181 1.14 -4.55 -21.90
N LEU A 182 1.27 -4.23 -20.61
CA LEU A 182 2.52 -4.27 -19.88
C LEU A 182 3.11 -5.68 -19.79
N ILE A 183 2.26 -6.70 -19.57
CA ILE A 183 2.70 -8.10 -19.51
C ILE A 183 3.08 -8.63 -20.89
N MET A 184 2.34 -8.25 -21.93
CA MET A 184 2.62 -8.67 -23.31
C MET A 184 3.92 -8.05 -23.84
N SER A 185 4.22 -6.81 -23.49
CA SER A 185 5.46 -6.12 -23.93
C SER A 185 6.75 -6.76 -23.42
N LYS A 186 6.69 -7.62 -22.40
CA LYS A 186 7.84 -8.36 -21.86
C LYS A 186 8.18 -9.65 -22.64
N ARG A 187 7.30 -10.07 -23.52
CA ARG A 187 7.49 -11.34 -24.27
C ARG A 187 8.30 -11.17 -25.56
N TRP A 188 8.82 -9.96 -25.79
CA TRP A 188 9.68 -9.57 -26.91
C TRP A 188 10.99 -8.96 -26.39
#